data_37b1a975dfe4887fffe8a3fe76622360
#
_entry.id   37b1a975dfe4887fffe8a3fe76622360
#
_cell.length_a   1.000
_cell.length_b   1.000
_cell.length_c   1.000
_cell.angle_alpha   90.00
_cell.angle_beta   90.00
_cell.angle_gamma   90.00
#
_symmetry.space_group_name_H-M   'P 1'
#
loop_
_entity.id
_entity.type
_entity.pdbx_description
1 polymer ?
#
loop_
_entity_poly.entity_id
_entity_poly.type
_entity_poly.pdbx_seq_one_letter_code
_entity_poly.pdbx_strand_id
1 'polypeptide(L)'
;MIIHDTQSDRIIADWQTNPLVFPLPSEEALADAYKSMIISSSGWRKVFAPSGNEEDSDPTVNAPDRILAALAAYALYQHVGKKKPTILVGLDARPTGTHLGSIVVHTLLSL
;
A
#
# COMPACT_ATOMS: atom_id res chain seq x y z
N MET A 1 8.82 -10.80 12.59
CA MET A 1 9.81 -9.72 12.85
C MET A 1 9.16 -8.38 12.59
N ILE A 2 9.28 -7.48 13.51
CA ILE A 2 8.78 -6.09 13.37
C ILE A 2 9.99 -5.19 13.21
N ILE A 3 9.97 -4.34 12.17
CA ILE A 3 11.04 -3.37 11.89
C ILE A 3 10.55 -2.00 12.31
N HIS A 4 11.31 -1.36 13.17
CA HIS A 4 11.04 -0.01 13.67
C HIS A 4 12.02 0.99 13.09
N ASP A 5 11.53 2.22 12.91
CA ASP A 5 12.42 3.37 12.78
C ASP A 5 13.10 3.64 14.13
N THR A 6 14.42 3.68 14.13
CA THR A 6 15.22 3.82 15.36
C THR A 6 15.10 5.19 16.05
N GLN A 7 14.62 6.19 15.34
CA GLN A 7 14.46 7.54 15.89
C GLN A 7 13.07 7.81 16.45
N SER A 8 12.04 7.37 15.74
CA SER A 8 10.64 7.63 16.09
C SER A 8 9.92 6.45 16.74
N ASP A 9 10.57 5.28 16.81
CA ASP A 9 9.98 3.99 17.21
C ASP A 9 8.73 3.60 16.38
N ARG A 10 8.53 4.26 15.26
CA ARG A 10 7.43 3.96 14.35
C ARG A 10 7.65 2.59 13.68
N ILE A 11 6.60 1.79 13.62
CA ILE A 11 6.65 0.52 12.88
C ILE A 11 6.73 0.84 11.38
N ILE A 12 7.81 0.38 10.75
CA ILE A 12 8.04 0.50 9.31
C ILE A 12 7.49 -0.72 8.59
N ALA A 13 7.72 -1.91 9.16
CA ALA A 13 7.22 -3.15 8.60
C ALA A 13 6.89 -4.15 9.71
N ASP A 14 5.77 -4.82 9.58
CA ASP A 14 5.34 -5.91 10.46
C ASP A 14 5.21 -7.19 9.62
N TRP A 15 6.13 -8.12 9.85
CA TRP A 15 6.14 -9.42 9.17
C TRP A 15 5.27 -10.47 9.83
N GLN A 16 4.72 -10.17 11.01
CA GLN A 16 3.88 -11.10 11.77
C GLN A 16 2.42 -11.02 11.33
N THR A 17 1.98 -9.85 10.91
CA THR A 17 0.60 -9.61 10.47
C THR A 17 0.56 -9.51 8.94
N ASN A 18 -0.19 -10.40 8.30
CA ASN A 18 -0.40 -10.31 6.86
C ASN A 18 -1.50 -9.27 6.57
N PRO A 19 -1.16 -8.13 5.97
CA PRO A 19 -2.12 -7.06 5.70
C PRO A 19 -3.09 -7.39 4.55
N LEU A 20 -2.86 -8.49 3.85
CA LEU A 20 -3.69 -8.95 2.73
C LEU A 20 -4.80 -9.91 3.15
N VAL A 21 -4.89 -10.25 4.44
CA VAL A 21 -5.98 -11.09 4.97
C VAL A 21 -7.11 -10.18 5.45
N PHE A 22 -8.13 -10.04 4.61
CA PHE A 22 -9.33 -9.26 4.89
C PHE A 22 -10.47 -9.70 3.96
N PRO A 23 -11.75 -9.41 4.29
CA PRO A 23 -12.86 -9.71 3.40
C PRO A 23 -12.75 -8.96 2.08
N LEU A 24 -12.93 -9.65 0.95
CA LEU A 24 -12.87 -9.02 -0.37
C LEU A 24 -14.03 -8.02 -0.52
N PRO A 25 -13.73 -6.79 -0.97
CA PRO A 25 -14.76 -5.82 -1.30
C PRO A 25 -15.51 -6.23 -2.58
N SER A 26 -16.66 -5.61 -2.82
CA SER A 26 -17.40 -5.79 -4.07
C SER A 26 -16.64 -5.18 -5.26
N GLU A 27 -16.96 -5.65 -6.47
CA GLU A 27 -16.40 -5.07 -7.70
C GLU A 27 -16.75 -3.60 -7.84
N GLU A 28 -17.95 -3.19 -7.42
CA GLU A 28 -18.38 -1.80 -7.43
C GLU A 28 -17.51 -0.93 -6.50
N ALA A 29 -17.25 -1.40 -5.29
CA ALA A 29 -16.38 -0.69 -4.34
C ALA A 29 -14.95 -0.56 -4.88
N LEU A 30 -14.42 -1.59 -5.53
CA LEU A 30 -13.12 -1.54 -6.18
C LEU A 30 -13.09 -0.53 -7.33
N ALA A 31 -14.12 -0.53 -8.18
CA ALA A 31 -14.23 0.41 -9.29
C ALA A 31 -14.30 1.85 -8.79
N ASP A 32 -15.07 2.12 -7.74
CA ASP A 32 -15.18 3.46 -7.15
C ASP A 32 -13.86 3.92 -6.54
N ALA A 33 -13.15 3.04 -5.84
CA ALA A 33 -11.83 3.34 -5.31
C ALA A 33 -10.82 3.66 -6.42
N TYR A 34 -10.84 2.90 -7.50
CA TYR A 34 -9.96 3.11 -8.65
C TYR A 34 -10.23 4.44 -9.35
N LYS A 35 -11.48 4.88 -9.47
CA LYS A 35 -11.85 6.15 -10.10
C LYS A 35 -11.21 7.37 -9.46
N SER A 36 -10.95 7.32 -8.15
CA SER A 36 -10.32 8.41 -7.41
C SER A 36 -8.79 8.37 -7.47
N MET A 37 -8.20 7.33 -8.07
CA MET A 37 -6.76 7.25 -8.26
C MET A 37 -6.31 8.06 -9.48
N ILE A 38 -5.32 8.91 -9.29
CA ILE A 38 -4.68 9.66 -10.36
C ILE A 38 -3.52 8.82 -10.89
N ILE A 39 -3.60 8.44 -12.16
CA ILE A 39 -2.56 7.65 -12.84
C ILE A 39 -1.88 8.55 -13.88
N SER A 40 -0.56 8.67 -13.76
CA SER A 40 0.27 9.44 -14.67
C SER A 40 1.58 8.72 -14.95
N SER A 41 2.34 9.20 -15.93
CA SER A 41 3.67 8.67 -16.23
C SER A 41 4.68 8.88 -15.10
N SER A 42 4.45 9.85 -14.23
CA SER A 42 5.33 10.17 -13.10
C SER A 42 4.92 9.49 -11.79
N GLY A 43 3.79 8.81 -11.75
CA GLY A 43 3.33 8.10 -10.57
C GLY A 43 1.83 7.95 -10.45
N TRP A 44 1.42 7.14 -9.50
CA TRP A 44 0.02 6.93 -9.14
C TRP A 44 -0.23 7.55 -7.77
N ARG A 45 -1.31 8.28 -7.65
CA ARG A 45 -1.64 9.08 -6.46
C ARG A 45 -3.08 8.89 -6.05
N LYS A 46 -3.28 8.76 -4.74
CA LYS A 46 -4.60 8.67 -4.14
C LYS A 46 -4.52 9.12 -2.68
N VAL A 47 -5.58 9.72 -2.18
CA VAL A 47 -5.77 9.91 -0.74
C VAL A 47 -6.33 8.61 -0.18
N PHE A 48 -5.55 7.92 0.65
CA PHE A 48 -5.91 6.62 1.23
C PHE A 48 -6.61 6.73 2.58
N ALA A 49 -6.69 7.91 3.18
CA ALA A 49 -7.47 8.11 4.39
C ALA A 49 -8.95 7.79 4.12
N PRO A 50 -9.63 7.05 5.02
CA PRO A 50 -11.04 6.65 4.81
C PRO A 50 -12.00 7.81 4.58
N SER A 51 -11.73 8.97 5.20
CA SER A 51 -12.51 10.20 5.04
C SER A 51 -12.33 10.88 3.68
N GLY A 52 -11.29 10.51 2.91
CA GLY A 52 -10.89 11.23 1.70
C GLY A 52 -10.15 12.54 1.96
N ASN A 53 -9.87 12.89 3.21
CA ASN A 53 -9.12 14.08 3.58
C ASN A 53 -7.65 13.73 3.78
N GLU A 54 -6.76 14.35 2.99
CA GLU A 54 -5.32 14.11 3.05
C GLU A 54 -4.65 14.53 4.37
N GLU A 55 -5.32 15.38 5.15
CA GLU A 55 -4.85 15.84 6.47
C GLU A 55 -5.36 14.94 7.61
N ASP A 56 -6.17 13.91 7.32
CA ASP A 56 -6.66 12.99 8.32
C ASP A 56 -5.51 12.19 8.94
N SER A 57 -5.50 12.14 10.27
CA SER A 57 -4.50 11.39 11.04
C SER A 57 -4.82 9.90 11.20
N ASP A 58 -5.97 9.43 10.70
CA ASP A 58 -6.37 8.02 10.75
C ASP A 58 -5.42 7.19 9.88
N PRO A 59 -4.70 6.20 10.45
CA PRO A 59 -3.79 5.34 9.71
C PRO A 59 -4.49 4.21 8.95
N THR A 60 -5.81 4.08 9.07
CA THR A 60 -6.59 3.00 8.47
C THR A 60 -6.63 3.12 6.96
N VAL A 61 -6.51 1.98 6.28
CA VAL A 61 -6.70 1.87 4.83
C VAL A 61 -7.88 0.93 4.57
N ASN A 62 -8.86 1.39 3.82
CA ASN A 62 -10.05 0.60 3.46
C ASN A 62 -9.70 -0.59 2.57
N ALA A 63 -10.51 -1.65 2.63
CA ALA A 63 -10.29 -2.88 1.87
C ALA A 63 -10.11 -2.64 0.36
N PRO A 64 -10.91 -1.83 -0.34
CA PRO A 64 -10.67 -1.53 -1.75
C PRO A 64 -9.30 -0.90 -2.00
N ASP A 65 -8.88 0.02 -1.15
CA ASP A 65 -7.59 0.71 -1.28
C ASP A 65 -6.40 -0.22 -0.98
N ARG A 66 -6.57 -1.20 -0.10
CA ARG A 66 -5.56 -2.26 0.12
C ARG A 66 -5.33 -3.08 -1.15
N ILE A 67 -6.40 -3.43 -1.85
CA ILE A 67 -6.30 -4.16 -3.12
C ILE A 67 -5.64 -3.29 -4.17
N LEU A 68 -5.97 -2.01 -4.26
CA LEU A 68 -5.30 -1.09 -5.20
C LEU A 68 -3.80 -1.00 -4.93
N ALA A 69 -3.38 -0.91 -3.68
CA ALA A 69 -1.96 -0.90 -3.32
C ALA A 69 -1.26 -2.20 -3.72
N ALA A 70 -1.90 -3.35 -3.49
CA ALA A 70 -1.37 -4.65 -3.91
C ALA A 70 -1.28 -4.76 -5.44
N LEU A 71 -2.29 -4.30 -6.16
CA LEU A 71 -2.29 -4.29 -7.63
C LEU A 71 -1.21 -3.36 -8.19
N ALA A 72 -0.97 -2.21 -7.55
CA ALA A 72 0.11 -1.31 -7.95
C ALA A 72 1.48 -1.98 -7.78
N ALA A 73 1.70 -2.68 -6.67
CA ALA A 73 2.92 -3.45 -6.45
C ALA A 73 3.10 -4.57 -7.48
N TYR A 74 2.02 -5.29 -7.78
CA TYR A 74 2.03 -6.33 -8.81
C TYR A 74 2.35 -5.76 -10.20
N ALA A 75 1.72 -4.64 -10.56
CA ALA A 75 1.98 -3.98 -11.84
C ALA A 75 3.44 -3.53 -11.97
N LEU A 76 4.03 -3.00 -10.89
CA LEU A 76 5.45 -2.67 -10.85
C LEU A 76 6.32 -3.92 -11.10
N TYR A 77 6.03 -5.01 -10.40
CA TYR A 77 6.74 -6.27 -10.59
C TYR A 77 6.68 -6.76 -12.04
N GLN A 78 5.50 -6.73 -12.65
CA GLN A 78 5.31 -7.10 -14.05
C GLN A 78 6.10 -6.19 -15.00
N HIS A 79 6.13 -4.90 -14.72
CA HIS A 79 6.87 -3.92 -15.52
C HIS A 79 8.39 -4.15 -15.46
N VAL A 80 8.92 -4.49 -14.29
CA VAL A 80 10.35 -4.78 -14.12
C VAL A 80 10.80 -6.00 -14.96
N GLY A 81 9.95 -7.02 -15.07
CA GLY A 81 10.16 -8.17 -15.95
C GLY A 81 11.36 -9.06 -15.61
N LYS A 82 11.94 -8.91 -14.44
CA LYS A 82 13.09 -9.72 -13.97
C LYS A 82 12.65 -10.74 -12.93
N LYS A 83 13.25 -11.91 -12.94
CA LYS A 83 13.09 -12.87 -11.85
C LYS A 83 13.83 -12.37 -10.62
N LYS A 84 13.15 -12.37 -9.46
CA LYS A 84 13.71 -11.95 -8.16
C LYS A 84 14.43 -10.59 -8.21
N PRO A 85 13.75 -9.53 -8.66
CA PRO A 85 14.36 -8.20 -8.67
C PRO A 85 14.59 -7.70 -7.25
N THR A 86 15.57 -6.81 -7.09
CA THR A 86 15.72 -6.03 -5.86
C THR A 86 14.93 -4.74 -5.99
N ILE A 87 13.97 -4.52 -5.08
CA ILE A 87 13.10 -3.34 -5.08
C ILE A 87 13.25 -2.61 -3.75
N LEU A 88 13.54 -1.31 -3.82
CA LEU A 88 13.55 -0.43 -2.66
C LEU A 88 12.18 0.18 -2.45
N VAL A 89 11.67 0.09 -1.23
CA VAL A 89 10.40 0.69 -0.83
C VAL A 89 10.68 1.79 0.19
N GLY A 90 10.34 3.02 -0.16
CA GLY A 90 10.46 4.17 0.72
C GLY A 90 9.10 4.61 1.24
N LEU A 91 9.05 5.09 2.48
CA LEU A 91 7.86 5.64 3.12
C LEU A 91 8.13 7.05 3.59
N ASP A 92 7.10 7.89 3.53
CA ASP A 92 7.11 9.20 4.18
C ASP A 92 6.38 9.16 5.55
N ALA A 93 6.19 10.31 6.16
CA ALA A 93 5.60 10.42 7.50
C ALA A 93 4.07 10.36 7.52
N ARG A 94 3.39 10.16 6.39
CA ARG A 94 1.92 10.15 6.33
C ARG A 94 1.34 8.99 7.14
N PRO A 95 0.20 9.20 7.83
CA PRO A 95 -0.39 8.19 8.71
C PRO A 95 -0.66 6.83 8.04
N THR A 96 -1.13 6.83 6.79
CA THR A 96 -1.42 5.60 6.04
C THR A 96 -0.18 4.90 5.47
N GLY A 97 0.97 5.56 5.49
CA GLY A 97 2.20 5.09 4.83
C GLY A 97 2.68 3.74 5.34
N THR A 98 2.66 3.51 6.65
CA THR A 98 3.09 2.24 7.25
C THR A 98 2.24 1.07 6.77
N HIS A 99 0.91 1.25 6.74
CA HIS A 99 -0.01 0.21 6.29
C HIS A 99 0.15 -0.09 4.79
N LEU A 100 0.23 0.96 3.98
CA LEU A 100 0.45 0.83 2.53
C LEU A 100 1.80 0.19 2.23
N GLY A 101 2.85 0.61 2.91
CA GLY A 101 4.18 0.01 2.77
C GLY A 101 4.19 -1.47 3.11
N SER A 102 3.51 -1.86 4.17
CA SER A 102 3.34 -3.27 4.54
C SER A 102 2.65 -4.08 3.44
N ILE A 103 1.57 -3.54 2.86
CA ILE A 103 0.85 -4.19 1.75
C ILE A 103 1.77 -4.37 0.54
N VAL A 104 2.49 -3.33 0.14
CA VAL A 104 3.40 -3.36 -1.00
C VAL A 104 4.51 -4.40 -0.78
N VAL A 105 5.14 -4.39 0.38
CA VAL A 105 6.24 -5.32 0.69
C VAL A 105 5.74 -6.76 0.73
N HIS A 106 4.62 -7.05 1.40
CA HIS A 106 4.05 -8.41 1.43
C HIS A 106 3.65 -8.89 0.05
N THR A 107 3.07 -8.03 -0.78
CA THR A 107 2.72 -8.38 -2.16
C THR A 107 3.97 -8.74 -2.96
N LEU A 108 4.99 -7.88 -2.94
CA LEU A 108 6.23 -8.12 -3.68
C LEU A 108 6.97 -9.39 -3.22
N LEU A 109 6.95 -9.70 -1.93
CA LEU A 109 7.57 -10.91 -1.40
C LEU A 109 6.81 -12.18 -1.74
N SER A 110 5.52 -12.08 -2.07
CA SER A 110 4.70 -13.23 -2.48
C SER A 110 4.87 -13.60 -3.97
N LEU A 111 5.51 -12.75 -4.74
CA LEU A 111 5.76 -12.93 -6.18
C LEU A 111 7.15 -13.51 -6.45
#